data_cafe43ea5bccc458c84d20c94018f754
#
_entry.id   cafe43ea5bccc458c84d20c94018f754
#
_cell.length_a   1.000
_cell.length_b   1.000
_cell.length_c   1.000
_cell.angle_alpha   90.00
_cell.angle_beta   90.00
_cell.angle_gamma   90.00
#
_symmetry.space_group_name_H-M   'P 1'
#
loop_
_entity.id
_entity.type
_entity.pdbx_description
1 polymer ?
#
loop_
_entity_poly.entity_id
_entity_poly.type
_entity_poly.pdbx_seq_one_letter_code
_entity_poly.pdbx_strand_id
1 'polypeptide(L)'
;MRLNKSFIVHRSLSNRREKLAAFQLLSAYINHSIRSDGESVWIAQAEGRAKDGDDRTDSAILKMFHMSRKDASFAEVIGELRLTPVSISYEYDPCDQAKARELYIRASTGSYTKAEGEDDQSIALGITGYKGRVHINFCPPLEAPAEDAKQLAQDIDRQILGSYRLFPVNYLAYAQWEQRDAALDVPEVSALFSAEELAIARREWQRRLDACPVEQRPYLILQYANPVRNQYRLKAGLEL
;
A
#
# COMPACT_ATOMS: atom_id res chain seq x y z
N MET A 1 -12.82 4.60 -20.48
CA MET A 1 -12.48 5.02 -19.08
C MET A 1 -13.04 6.38 -18.69
N ARG A 2 -13.10 7.37 -19.57
CA ARG A 2 -13.64 8.73 -19.22
C ARG A 2 -15.11 8.73 -18.80
N LEU A 3 -15.91 7.76 -19.24
CA LEU A 3 -17.33 7.65 -18.91
C LEU A 3 -17.61 7.41 -17.42
N ASN A 4 -16.61 6.93 -16.65
CA ASN A 4 -16.74 6.65 -15.21
C ASN A 4 -16.13 7.78 -14.35
N LYS A 5 -16.05 9.01 -14.86
CA LYS A 5 -15.40 10.15 -14.18
C LYS A 5 -13.93 9.91 -13.80
N SER A 6 -13.24 8.99 -14.52
CA SER A 6 -11.81 8.72 -14.30
C SER A 6 -10.95 9.80 -14.93
N PHE A 7 -9.86 10.16 -14.28
CA PHE A 7 -8.84 11.05 -14.85
C PHE A 7 -7.58 10.25 -15.23
N ILE A 8 -6.83 10.79 -16.18
CA ILE A 8 -5.61 10.16 -16.66
C ILE A 8 -4.42 10.77 -15.95
N VAL A 9 -3.59 9.91 -15.33
CA VAL A 9 -2.29 10.30 -14.79
C VAL A 9 -1.24 10.00 -15.85
N HIS A 10 -0.61 11.04 -16.41
CA HIS A 10 0.45 10.90 -17.39
C HIS A 10 1.77 10.52 -16.69
N ARG A 11 2.17 9.25 -16.80
CA ARG A 11 3.36 8.71 -16.12
C ARG A 11 4.63 8.74 -16.94
N SER A 12 4.52 8.71 -18.27
CA SER A 12 5.65 8.56 -19.21
C SER A 12 6.16 9.86 -19.82
N LEU A 13 5.91 11.01 -19.18
CA LEU A 13 6.43 12.28 -19.65
C LEU A 13 7.92 12.41 -19.30
N SER A 14 8.77 12.52 -20.32
CA SER A 14 10.22 12.69 -20.16
C SER A 14 10.60 14.15 -19.87
N ASN A 15 9.80 15.09 -20.34
CA ASN A 15 10.07 16.53 -20.18
C ASN A 15 9.58 17.04 -18.83
N ARG A 16 10.48 17.62 -18.03
CA ARG A 16 10.19 18.16 -16.69
C ARG A 16 9.08 19.24 -16.72
N ARG A 17 9.02 20.08 -17.75
CA ARG A 17 7.97 21.11 -17.89
C ARG A 17 6.60 20.48 -18.12
N GLU A 18 6.53 19.49 -19.02
CA GLU A 18 5.29 18.78 -19.32
C GLU A 18 4.78 18.01 -18.10
N LYS A 19 5.70 17.35 -17.38
CA LYS A 19 5.37 16.65 -16.13
C LYS A 19 4.79 17.61 -15.08
N LEU A 20 5.39 18.78 -14.92
CA LEU A 20 4.90 19.80 -14.00
C LEU A 20 3.52 20.32 -14.41
N ALA A 21 3.32 20.62 -15.68
CA ALA A 21 2.03 21.06 -16.21
C ALA A 21 0.94 20.00 -16.05
N ALA A 22 1.26 18.73 -16.27
CA ALA A 22 0.33 17.63 -16.04
C ALA A 22 -0.08 17.50 -14.58
N PHE A 23 0.86 17.63 -13.63
CA PHE A 23 0.55 17.63 -12.22
C PHE A 23 -0.26 18.85 -11.76
N GLN A 24 0.00 20.03 -12.30
CA GLN A 24 -0.79 21.23 -12.03
C GLN A 24 -2.23 21.06 -12.54
N LEU A 25 -2.40 20.51 -13.74
CA LEU A 25 -3.72 20.22 -14.30
C LEU A 25 -4.48 19.20 -13.47
N LEU A 26 -3.80 18.11 -13.04
CA LEU A 26 -4.39 17.09 -12.18
C LEU A 26 -4.79 17.66 -10.82
N SER A 27 -3.93 18.48 -10.22
CA SER A 27 -4.22 19.21 -8.99
C SER A 27 -5.46 20.09 -9.13
N ALA A 28 -5.55 20.87 -10.21
CA ALA A 28 -6.70 21.74 -10.48
C ALA A 28 -7.99 20.93 -10.66
N TYR A 29 -7.91 19.82 -11.38
CA TYR A 29 -9.06 18.92 -11.59
C TYR A 29 -9.57 18.35 -10.26
N ILE A 30 -8.67 17.82 -9.41
CA ILE A 30 -9.05 17.23 -8.11
C ILE A 30 -9.68 18.31 -7.21
N ASN A 31 -9.05 19.48 -7.09
CA ASN A 31 -9.59 20.58 -6.29
C ASN A 31 -10.96 21.04 -6.80
N HIS A 32 -11.16 21.15 -8.12
CA HIS A 32 -12.44 21.53 -8.71
C HIS A 32 -13.51 20.47 -8.44
N SER A 33 -13.21 19.19 -8.69
CA SER A 33 -14.16 18.10 -8.46
C SER A 33 -14.66 18.04 -7.02
N ILE A 34 -13.76 18.22 -6.04
CA ILE A 34 -14.16 18.16 -4.62
C ILE A 34 -14.88 19.42 -4.20
N ARG A 35 -14.37 20.62 -4.54
CA ARG A 35 -14.86 21.89 -4.00
C ARG A 35 -16.07 22.45 -4.75
N SER A 36 -16.11 22.26 -6.06
CA SER A 36 -17.13 22.85 -6.93
C SER A 36 -18.22 21.86 -7.32
N ASP A 37 -17.81 20.64 -7.68
CA ASP A 37 -18.75 19.61 -8.11
C ASP A 37 -19.30 18.77 -6.95
N GLY A 38 -18.68 18.82 -5.75
CA GLY A 38 -19.06 18.01 -4.59
C GLY A 38 -18.80 16.52 -4.76
N GLU A 39 -17.88 16.13 -5.68
CA GLU A 39 -17.58 14.76 -6.00
C GLU A 39 -16.39 14.23 -5.18
N SER A 40 -16.47 12.97 -4.75
CA SER A 40 -15.36 12.29 -4.09
C SER A 40 -14.33 11.81 -5.10
N VAL A 41 -13.06 11.91 -4.77
CA VAL A 41 -11.95 11.44 -5.60
C VAL A 41 -11.21 10.31 -4.88
N TRP A 42 -11.05 9.18 -5.57
CA TRP A 42 -10.22 8.07 -5.12
C TRP A 42 -8.84 8.13 -5.79
N ILE A 43 -7.78 8.09 -5.00
CA ILE A 43 -6.41 8.09 -5.50
C ILE A 43 -5.54 7.11 -4.70
N ALA A 44 -4.61 6.44 -5.39
CA ALA A 44 -3.61 5.61 -4.72
C ALA A 44 -2.58 6.46 -3.99
N GLN A 45 -2.13 6.00 -2.82
CA GLN A 45 -1.16 6.70 -1.97
C GLN A 45 0.25 6.77 -2.53
N ALA A 46 0.60 5.90 -3.49
CA ALA A 46 1.88 5.87 -4.16
C ALA A 46 1.74 5.36 -5.59
N GLU A 47 2.75 5.62 -6.44
CA GLU A 47 2.84 5.02 -7.76
C GLU A 47 3.27 3.55 -7.65
N GLY A 48 2.43 2.65 -8.20
CA GLY A 48 2.64 1.22 -8.12
C GLY A 48 2.05 0.62 -6.83
N ARG A 49 2.35 -0.65 -6.61
CA ARG A 49 1.93 -1.41 -5.42
C ARG A 49 3.16 -1.76 -4.62
N ALA A 50 3.07 -1.76 -3.29
CA ALA A 50 4.11 -2.34 -2.46
C ALA A 50 4.33 -3.80 -2.84
N LYS A 51 5.58 -4.20 -2.95
CA LYS A 51 5.97 -5.56 -3.32
C LYS A 51 6.32 -6.40 -2.09
N ASP A 52 6.71 -5.72 -1.03
CA ASP A 52 7.21 -6.30 0.22
C ASP A 52 6.24 -6.21 1.39
N GLY A 53 5.01 -5.72 1.14
CA GLY A 53 4.01 -5.53 2.20
C GLY A 53 4.27 -4.32 3.12
N ASP A 54 5.22 -3.45 2.77
CA ASP A 54 5.47 -2.18 3.46
C ASP A 54 4.93 -1.01 2.63
N ASP A 55 3.62 -0.79 2.73
CA ASP A 55 2.93 0.27 2.00
C ASP A 55 3.22 1.64 2.61
N ARG A 56 3.82 2.53 1.81
CA ARG A 56 4.16 3.89 2.23
C ARG A 56 3.53 4.94 1.33
N THR A 57 3.13 6.05 1.93
CA THR A 57 2.58 7.19 1.20
C THR A 57 3.67 8.00 0.53
N ASP A 58 3.54 8.21 -0.78
CA ASP A 58 4.44 9.11 -1.51
C ASP A 58 4.07 10.57 -1.26
N SER A 59 4.95 11.30 -0.57
CA SER A 59 4.76 12.72 -0.30
C SER A 59 4.66 13.59 -1.56
N ALA A 60 5.11 13.09 -2.73
CA ALA A 60 4.96 13.80 -4.00
C ALA A 60 3.50 13.91 -4.44
N ILE A 61 2.69 12.89 -4.16
CA ILE A 61 1.23 12.93 -4.43
C ILE A 61 0.57 14.00 -3.56
N LEU A 62 0.97 14.10 -2.30
CA LEU A 62 0.41 15.10 -1.38
C LEU A 62 0.82 16.52 -1.79
N LYS A 63 2.08 16.73 -2.20
CA LYS A 63 2.53 18.01 -2.78
C LYS A 63 1.75 18.38 -4.04
N MET A 64 1.40 17.38 -4.86
CA MET A 64 0.63 17.60 -6.08
C MET A 64 -0.74 18.21 -5.77
N PHE A 65 -1.43 17.83 -4.69
CA PHE A 65 -2.73 18.39 -4.32
C PHE A 65 -2.70 19.91 -4.16
N HIS A 66 -1.59 20.48 -3.69
CA HIS A 66 -1.42 21.92 -3.48
C HIS A 66 -0.95 22.68 -4.73
N MET A 67 -0.49 22.01 -5.78
CA MET A 67 0.21 22.66 -6.92
C MET A 67 -0.63 23.71 -7.65
N SER A 68 -1.94 23.54 -7.73
CA SER A 68 -2.87 24.47 -8.38
C SER A 68 -3.37 25.59 -7.46
N ARG A 69 -3.13 25.51 -6.17
CA ARG A 69 -3.68 26.37 -5.14
C ARG A 69 -2.60 27.18 -4.42
N LYS A 70 -1.89 28.02 -5.18
CA LYS A 70 -0.85 28.91 -4.62
C LYS A 70 -1.40 30.09 -3.81
N ASP A 71 -2.71 30.29 -3.86
CA ASP A 71 -3.48 31.28 -3.12
C ASP A 71 -3.71 30.92 -1.64
N ALA A 72 -3.49 29.66 -1.27
CA ALA A 72 -3.70 29.14 0.08
C ALA A 72 -2.48 28.34 0.56
N SER A 73 -2.33 28.18 1.85
CA SER A 73 -1.30 27.33 2.45
C SER A 73 -1.54 25.86 2.17
N PHE A 74 -0.50 25.04 2.33
CA PHE A 74 -0.62 23.58 2.17
C PHE A 74 -1.67 23.00 3.14
N ALA A 75 -1.63 23.43 4.41
CA ALA A 75 -2.56 22.96 5.42
C ALA A 75 -4.03 23.31 5.10
N GLU A 76 -4.29 24.53 4.62
CA GLU A 76 -5.64 24.95 4.20
C GLU A 76 -6.15 24.09 3.05
N VAL A 77 -5.34 23.88 2.01
CA VAL A 77 -5.74 23.05 0.85
C VAL A 77 -6.03 21.61 1.28
N ILE A 78 -5.17 21.01 2.10
CA ILE A 78 -5.37 19.64 2.59
C ILE A 78 -6.62 19.54 3.46
N GLY A 79 -6.87 20.53 4.32
CA GLY A 79 -8.08 20.59 5.14
C GLY A 79 -9.37 20.64 4.31
N GLU A 80 -9.37 21.43 3.22
CA GLU A 80 -10.51 21.52 2.29
C GLU A 80 -10.77 20.20 1.55
N LEU A 81 -9.72 19.42 1.24
CA LEU A 81 -9.84 18.14 0.55
C LEU A 81 -10.40 17.02 1.43
N ARG A 82 -10.38 17.17 2.76
CA ARG A 82 -10.93 16.20 3.73
C ARG A 82 -10.41 14.77 3.48
N LEU A 83 -9.09 14.63 3.42
CA LEU A 83 -8.44 13.36 3.12
C LEU A 83 -8.87 12.27 4.11
N THR A 84 -9.36 11.17 3.57
CA THR A 84 -9.81 10.00 4.33
C THR A 84 -8.95 8.81 3.92
N PRO A 85 -7.95 8.39 4.73
CA PRO A 85 -7.15 7.21 4.44
C PRO A 85 -8.01 5.95 4.42
N VAL A 86 -7.70 5.03 3.50
CA VAL A 86 -8.41 3.74 3.42
C VAL A 86 -7.38 2.63 3.39
N SER A 87 -7.48 1.71 4.37
CA SER A 87 -6.66 0.50 4.38
C SER A 87 -7.40 -0.68 3.75
N ILE A 88 -6.70 -1.45 2.93
CA ILE A 88 -7.22 -2.65 2.29
C ILE A 88 -6.30 -3.82 2.63
N SER A 89 -6.81 -4.78 3.39
CA SER A 89 -6.06 -5.96 3.80
C SER A 89 -6.59 -7.19 3.08
N TYR A 90 -5.74 -7.85 2.31
CA TYR A 90 -6.00 -9.18 1.76
C TYR A 90 -5.37 -10.23 2.66
N GLU A 91 -6.12 -11.31 2.95
CA GLU A 91 -5.53 -12.45 3.65
C GLU A 91 -4.42 -13.09 2.82
N TYR A 92 -4.64 -13.19 1.50
CA TYR A 92 -3.65 -13.66 0.54
C TYR A 92 -3.58 -12.72 -0.65
N ASP A 93 -2.38 -12.29 -1.01
CA ASP A 93 -2.17 -11.53 -2.24
C ASP A 93 -2.16 -12.50 -3.43
N PRO A 94 -3.05 -12.33 -4.43
CA PRO A 94 -3.04 -13.18 -5.61
C PRO A 94 -1.78 -13.03 -6.47
N CYS A 95 -1.03 -11.94 -6.31
CA CYS A 95 0.19 -11.66 -7.06
C CYS A 95 1.47 -11.89 -6.23
N ASP A 96 1.39 -12.55 -5.08
CA ASP A 96 2.52 -12.69 -4.16
C ASP A 96 3.75 -13.36 -4.76
N GLN A 97 3.57 -14.41 -5.59
CA GLN A 97 4.66 -15.09 -6.29
C GLN A 97 5.37 -14.16 -7.29
N ALA A 98 4.59 -13.39 -8.05
CA ALA A 98 5.15 -12.44 -9.02
C ALA A 98 5.91 -11.31 -8.30
N LYS A 99 5.39 -10.83 -7.18
CA LYS A 99 6.04 -9.83 -6.33
C LYS A 99 7.35 -10.36 -5.72
N ALA A 100 7.34 -11.58 -5.18
CA ALA A 100 8.53 -12.22 -4.63
C ALA A 100 9.63 -12.39 -5.70
N ARG A 101 9.24 -12.83 -6.90
CA ARG A 101 10.15 -12.93 -8.05
C ARG A 101 10.74 -11.58 -8.44
N GLU A 102 9.93 -10.53 -8.53
CA GLU A 102 10.39 -9.18 -8.86
C GLU A 102 11.42 -8.69 -7.85
N LEU A 103 11.15 -8.84 -6.55
CA LEU A 103 12.05 -8.44 -5.48
C LEU A 103 13.37 -9.22 -5.52
N TYR A 104 13.30 -10.53 -5.70
CA TYR A 104 14.49 -11.38 -5.85
C TYR A 104 15.36 -10.94 -7.03
N ILE A 105 14.77 -10.72 -8.21
CA ILE A 105 15.52 -10.30 -9.40
C ILE A 105 16.15 -8.91 -9.16
N ARG A 106 15.41 -7.96 -8.59
CA ARG A 106 15.97 -6.65 -8.25
C ARG A 106 17.15 -6.73 -7.28
N ALA A 107 17.05 -7.57 -6.28
CA ALA A 107 18.11 -7.76 -5.29
C ALA A 107 19.36 -8.43 -5.90
N SER A 108 19.16 -9.38 -6.82
CA SER A 108 20.26 -10.15 -7.44
C SER A 108 20.92 -9.46 -8.63
N THR A 109 20.17 -8.63 -9.38
CA THR A 109 20.66 -8.00 -10.63
C THR A 109 20.70 -6.47 -10.61
N GLY A 110 20.17 -5.86 -9.55
CA GLY A 110 20.07 -4.39 -9.40
C GLY A 110 18.87 -3.77 -10.11
N SER A 111 18.17 -4.48 -11.00
CA SER A 111 17.03 -3.94 -11.74
C SER A 111 16.03 -5.03 -12.10
N TYR A 112 14.81 -4.61 -12.47
CA TYR A 112 13.79 -5.50 -13.01
C TYR A 112 13.10 -4.83 -14.20
N THR A 113 13.06 -5.52 -15.31
CA THR A 113 12.32 -5.09 -16.50
C THR A 113 11.14 -6.04 -16.68
N LYS A 114 9.93 -5.49 -16.68
CA LYS A 114 8.71 -6.27 -16.89
C LYS A 114 8.69 -6.84 -18.31
N ALA A 115 8.23 -8.08 -18.42
CA ALA A 115 7.96 -8.68 -19.70
C ALA A 115 6.72 -8.03 -20.36
N GLU A 116 6.59 -8.18 -21.67
CA GLU A 116 5.40 -7.74 -22.41
C GLU A 116 4.15 -8.46 -21.86
N GLY A 117 3.09 -7.68 -21.58
CA GLY A 117 1.83 -8.20 -21.03
C GLY A 117 1.85 -8.57 -19.54
N GLU A 118 2.95 -8.39 -18.83
CA GLU A 118 3.04 -8.73 -17.40
C GLU A 118 2.11 -7.87 -16.54
N ASP A 119 1.90 -6.59 -16.90
CA ASP A 119 0.97 -5.72 -16.19
C ASP A 119 -0.48 -6.19 -16.38
N ASP A 120 -0.87 -6.59 -17.59
CA ASP A 120 -2.21 -7.10 -17.88
C ASP A 120 -2.47 -8.43 -17.15
N GLN A 121 -1.48 -9.32 -17.10
CA GLN A 121 -1.55 -10.56 -16.33
C GLN A 121 -1.70 -10.29 -14.83
N SER A 122 -0.96 -9.32 -14.30
CA SER A 122 -1.05 -8.93 -12.89
C SER A 122 -2.40 -8.32 -12.55
N ILE A 123 -3.00 -7.53 -13.45
CA ILE A 123 -4.34 -6.97 -13.28
C ILE A 123 -5.38 -8.10 -13.30
N ALA A 124 -5.31 -8.99 -14.30
CA ALA A 124 -6.23 -10.13 -14.41
C ALA A 124 -6.16 -11.02 -13.16
N LEU A 125 -4.95 -11.38 -12.71
CA LEU A 125 -4.73 -12.17 -11.51
C LEU A 125 -5.19 -11.43 -10.25
N GLY A 126 -4.98 -10.13 -10.18
CA GLY A 126 -5.46 -9.27 -9.10
C GLY A 126 -7.00 -9.26 -8.99
N ILE A 127 -7.72 -9.44 -10.11
CA ILE A 127 -9.18 -9.51 -10.12
C ILE A 127 -9.67 -10.93 -9.79
N THR A 128 -9.15 -11.94 -10.49
CA THR A 128 -9.66 -13.33 -10.47
C THR A 128 -9.03 -14.22 -9.41
N GLY A 129 -7.83 -13.88 -8.93
CA GLY A 129 -7.05 -14.72 -8.04
C GLY A 129 -7.62 -14.81 -6.62
N TYR A 130 -7.29 -15.90 -5.95
CA TYR A 130 -7.75 -16.18 -4.58
C TYR A 130 -7.14 -15.21 -3.57
N LYS A 131 -7.99 -14.53 -2.79
CA LYS A 131 -7.61 -13.52 -1.79
C LYS A 131 -7.89 -13.94 -0.35
N GLY A 132 -8.61 -15.06 -0.14
CA GLY A 132 -9.14 -15.36 1.18
C GLY A 132 -10.11 -14.27 1.64
N ARG A 133 -9.99 -13.87 2.89
CA ARG A 133 -10.75 -12.76 3.47
C ARG A 133 -10.18 -11.42 2.99
N VAL A 134 -11.07 -10.46 2.75
CA VAL A 134 -10.71 -9.07 2.41
C VAL A 134 -11.32 -8.15 3.45
N HIS A 135 -10.52 -7.27 3.99
CA HIS A 135 -10.98 -6.25 4.94
C HIS A 135 -10.67 -4.86 4.40
N ILE A 136 -11.69 -4.01 4.37
CA ILE A 136 -11.55 -2.60 3.99
C ILE A 136 -11.93 -1.77 5.19
N ASN A 137 -11.05 -0.85 5.60
CA ASN A 137 -11.30 0.09 6.67
C ASN A 137 -11.18 1.52 6.16
N PHE A 138 -12.25 2.29 6.30
CA PHE A 138 -12.24 3.73 6.09
C PHE A 138 -11.81 4.38 7.41
N CYS A 139 -10.61 4.94 7.43
CA CYS A 139 -10.10 5.63 8.60
C CYS A 139 -10.85 6.95 8.83
N PRO A 140 -10.76 7.55 10.02
CA PRO A 140 -11.26 8.90 10.24
C PRO A 140 -10.59 9.89 9.27
N PRO A 141 -11.33 10.90 8.78
CA PRO A 141 -10.71 12.01 8.06
C PRO A 141 -9.60 12.65 8.88
N LEU A 142 -8.58 13.15 8.21
CA LEU A 142 -7.49 13.87 8.88
C LEU A 142 -8.01 15.20 9.41
N GLU A 143 -8.07 15.35 10.73
CA GLU A 143 -8.67 16.53 11.40
C GLU A 143 -7.72 17.72 11.45
N ALA A 144 -6.43 17.47 11.64
CA ALA A 144 -5.39 18.49 11.65
C ALA A 144 -4.40 18.24 10.52
N PRO A 145 -4.52 18.96 9.41
CA PRO A 145 -3.58 18.78 8.30
C PRO A 145 -2.20 19.22 8.75
N ALA A 146 -1.21 18.38 8.50
CA ALA A 146 0.18 18.68 8.74
C ALA A 146 0.63 19.91 7.94
N GLU A 147 1.64 20.61 8.42
CA GLU A 147 2.18 21.79 7.75
C GLU A 147 2.94 21.44 6.46
N ASP A 148 3.43 20.22 6.36
CA ASP A 148 4.14 19.75 5.19
C ASP A 148 3.72 18.33 4.76
N ALA A 149 4.03 18.00 3.49
CA ALA A 149 3.64 16.74 2.87
C ALA A 149 4.37 15.52 3.45
N LYS A 150 5.53 15.68 4.10
CA LYS A 150 6.25 14.56 4.70
C LYS A 150 5.58 14.14 6.00
N GLN A 151 5.25 15.12 6.84
CA GLN A 151 4.50 14.87 8.08
C GLN A 151 3.13 14.26 7.76
N LEU A 152 2.43 14.81 6.77
CA LEU A 152 1.14 14.30 6.32
C LEU A 152 1.22 12.84 5.82
N ALA A 153 2.28 12.48 5.08
CA ALA A 153 2.50 11.10 4.64
C ALA A 153 2.68 10.16 5.83
N GLN A 154 3.43 10.56 6.85
CA GLN A 154 3.60 9.78 8.07
C GLN A 154 2.28 9.58 8.84
N ASP A 155 1.44 10.62 8.89
CA ASP A 155 0.14 10.54 9.58
C ASP A 155 -0.83 9.61 8.83
N ILE A 156 -0.83 9.65 7.49
CA ILE A 156 -1.57 8.71 6.64
C ILE A 156 -1.07 7.28 6.86
N ASP A 157 0.25 7.07 6.85
CA ASP A 157 0.85 5.75 7.05
C ASP A 157 0.49 5.17 8.41
N ARG A 158 0.53 5.97 9.48
CA ARG A 158 0.09 5.54 10.82
C ARG A 158 -1.36 5.06 10.82
N GLN A 159 -2.25 5.80 10.18
CA GLN A 159 -3.66 5.41 10.10
C GLN A 159 -3.85 4.13 9.26
N ILE A 160 -3.25 4.05 8.07
CA ILE A 160 -3.41 2.90 7.18
C ILE A 160 -2.81 1.64 7.82
N LEU A 161 -1.54 1.68 8.23
CA LEU A 161 -0.83 0.53 8.77
C LEU A 161 -1.40 0.09 10.13
N GLY A 162 -1.80 1.05 10.98
CA GLY A 162 -2.48 0.77 12.25
C GLY A 162 -3.84 0.10 12.07
N SER A 163 -4.50 0.34 10.93
CA SER A 163 -5.83 -0.16 10.62
C SER A 163 -5.83 -1.44 9.79
N TYR A 164 -4.67 -1.97 9.40
CA TYR A 164 -4.61 -3.25 8.72
C TYR A 164 -5.22 -4.37 9.57
N ARG A 165 -6.09 -5.15 8.96
CA ARG A 165 -6.52 -6.43 9.52
C ARG A 165 -5.42 -7.45 9.28
N LEU A 166 -4.78 -7.90 10.35
CA LEU A 166 -3.81 -8.98 10.30
C LEU A 166 -4.53 -10.32 10.37
N PHE A 167 -4.16 -11.23 9.48
CA PHE A 167 -4.70 -12.58 9.37
C PHE A 167 -3.70 -13.62 9.87
N PRO A 168 -4.10 -14.88 10.11
CA PRO A 168 -3.20 -15.91 10.60
C PRO A 168 -1.92 -16.06 9.77
N VAL A 169 -2.02 -15.95 8.43
CA VAL A 169 -0.86 -16.04 7.53
C VAL A 169 0.20 -14.99 7.81
N ASN A 170 -0.19 -13.77 8.20
CA ASN A 170 0.75 -12.70 8.52
C ASN A 170 1.63 -13.07 9.72
N TYR A 171 1.04 -13.62 10.76
CA TYR A 171 1.78 -14.07 11.96
C TYR A 171 2.60 -15.33 11.69
N LEU A 172 2.10 -16.27 10.85
CA LEU A 172 2.87 -17.43 10.43
C LEU A 172 4.12 -17.01 9.65
N ALA A 173 3.98 -16.06 8.74
CA ALA A 173 5.11 -15.52 7.99
C ALA A 173 6.08 -14.75 8.91
N TYR A 174 5.56 -13.93 9.84
CA TYR A 174 6.38 -13.19 10.78
C TYR A 174 7.21 -14.14 11.69
N ALA A 175 6.62 -15.23 12.17
CA ALA A 175 7.33 -16.22 12.95
C ALA A 175 8.48 -16.92 12.17
N GLN A 176 8.34 -17.06 10.87
CA GLN A 176 9.35 -17.64 9.96
C GLN A 176 10.39 -16.64 9.48
N TRP A 177 10.15 -15.33 9.66
CA TRP A 177 11.05 -14.32 9.16
C TRP A 177 12.31 -14.22 10.03
N GLU A 178 13.46 -14.56 9.46
CA GLU A 178 14.75 -14.61 10.16
C GLU A 178 15.21 -13.24 10.70
N GLN A 179 14.82 -12.16 10.01
CA GLN A 179 15.20 -10.78 10.37
C GLN A 179 14.13 -10.07 11.23
N ARG A 180 13.20 -10.84 11.83
CA ARG A 180 12.19 -10.25 12.70
C ARG A 180 12.82 -9.53 13.90
N ASP A 181 12.23 -8.39 14.24
CA ASP A 181 12.65 -7.62 15.41
C ASP A 181 12.22 -8.34 16.70
N ALA A 182 13.19 -8.92 17.40
CA ALA A 182 12.94 -9.66 18.64
C ALA A 182 12.52 -8.76 19.82
N ALA A 183 12.67 -7.43 19.69
CA ALA A 183 12.23 -6.49 20.72
C ALA A 183 10.72 -6.17 20.63
N LEU A 184 10.06 -6.54 19.52
CA LEU A 184 8.61 -6.36 19.39
C LEU A 184 7.85 -7.47 20.11
N ASP A 185 6.96 -7.09 21.02
CA ASP A 185 6.07 -8.00 21.74
C ASP A 185 4.92 -8.46 20.84
N VAL A 186 5.23 -9.37 19.91
CA VAL A 186 4.26 -9.97 18.99
C VAL A 186 3.75 -11.28 19.60
N PRO A 187 2.45 -11.40 19.90
CA PRO A 187 1.89 -12.59 20.49
C PRO A 187 2.07 -13.83 19.61
N GLU A 188 2.17 -14.98 20.24
CA GLU A 188 2.10 -16.26 19.55
C GLU A 188 0.78 -16.40 18.79
N VAL A 189 0.85 -16.90 17.56
CA VAL A 189 -0.32 -16.99 16.68
C VAL A 189 -1.46 -17.82 17.27
N SER A 190 -1.14 -18.82 18.10
CA SER A 190 -2.10 -19.67 18.82
C SER A 190 -2.90 -18.93 19.90
N ALA A 191 -2.43 -17.79 20.36
CA ALA A 191 -3.15 -16.93 21.30
C ALA A 191 -4.18 -16.02 20.60
N LEU A 192 -4.07 -15.85 19.27
CA LEU A 192 -4.87 -14.91 18.50
C LEU A 192 -5.98 -15.57 17.68
N PHE A 193 -5.81 -16.83 17.30
CA PHE A 193 -6.68 -17.53 16.36
C PHE A 193 -6.99 -18.95 16.83
N SER A 194 -8.15 -19.45 16.45
CA SER A 194 -8.58 -20.81 16.75
C SER A 194 -7.69 -21.86 16.05
N ALA A 195 -7.67 -23.08 16.60
CA ALA A 195 -6.94 -24.19 15.99
C ALA A 195 -7.40 -24.51 14.57
N GLU A 196 -8.69 -24.33 14.28
CA GLU A 196 -9.27 -24.56 12.96
C GLU A 196 -8.78 -23.50 11.95
N GLU A 197 -8.84 -22.20 12.30
CA GLU A 197 -8.32 -21.11 11.46
C GLU A 197 -6.83 -21.31 11.18
N LEU A 198 -6.06 -21.70 12.18
CA LEU A 198 -4.64 -21.96 12.02
C LEU A 198 -4.36 -23.18 11.12
N ALA A 199 -5.16 -24.23 11.22
CA ALA A 199 -5.01 -25.40 10.36
C ALA A 199 -5.27 -25.07 8.88
N ILE A 200 -6.28 -24.25 8.61
CA ILE A 200 -6.58 -23.75 7.25
C ILE A 200 -5.43 -22.86 6.74
N ALA A 201 -5.03 -21.88 7.55
CA ALA A 201 -3.99 -20.93 7.16
C ALA A 201 -2.64 -21.62 6.93
N ARG A 202 -2.24 -22.58 7.79
CA ARG A 202 -0.99 -23.36 7.61
C ARG A 202 -0.98 -24.15 6.32
N ARG A 203 -2.09 -24.79 5.92
CA ARG A 203 -2.18 -25.54 4.66
C ARG A 203 -2.01 -24.61 3.44
N GLU A 204 -2.73 -23.49 3.42
CA GLU A 204 -2.62 -22.56 2.30
C GLU A 204 -1.25 -21.88 2.26
N TRP A 205 -0.69 -21.50 3.42
CA TRP A 205 0.65 -20.93 3.50
C TRP A 205 1.72 -21.91 3.01
N GLN A 206 1.66 -23.17 3.43
CA GLN A 206 2.59 -24.21 2.97
C GLN A 206 2.47 -24.41 1.46
N ARG A 207 1.25 -24.47 0.94
CA ARG A 207 1.03 -24.57 -0.52
C ARG A 207 1.70 -23.42 -1.29
N ARG A 208 1.63 -22.18 -0.76
CA ARG A 208 2.28 -21.01 -1.37
C ARG A 208 3.80 -21.09 -1.28
N LEU A 209 4.34 -21.52 -0.17
CA LEU A 209 5.78 -21.74 0.00
C LEU A 209 6.29 -22.83 -0.94
N ASP A 210 5.56 -23.92 -1.12
CA ASP A 210 5.95 -25.02 -2.00
C ASP A 210 5.93 -24.61 -3.48
N ALA A 211 4.99 -23.75 -3.85
CA ALA A 211 4.92 -23.16 -5.19
C ALA A 211 5.98 -22.09 -5.46
N CYS A 212 6.65 -21.57 -4.42
CA CYS A 212 7.66 -20.52 -4.52
C CYS A 212 9.06 -21.10 -4.62
N PRO A 213 9.87 -20.73 -5.63
CA PRO A 213 11.28 -21.09 -5.68
C PRO A 213 12.00 -20.73 -4.37
N VAL A 214 12.90 -21.61 -3.92
CA VAL A 214 13.52 -21.48 -2.60
C VAL A 214 14.21 -20.14 -2.40
N GLU A 215 14.90 -19.64 -3.42
CA GLU A 215 15.61 -18.36 -3.41
C GLU A 215 14.67 -17.14 -3.34
N GLN A 216 13.39 -17.30 -3.69
CA GLN A 216 12.37 -16.23 -3.65
C GLN A 216 11.54 -16.25 -2.36
N ARG A 217 11.57 -17.34 -1.60
CA ARG A 217 10.79 -17.50 -0.36
C ARG A 217 11.05 -16.41 0.68
N PRO A 218 12.28 -15.91 0.89
CA PRO A 218 12.49 -14.80 1.83
C PRO A 218 11.66 -13.55 1.47
N TYR A 219 11.50 -13.27 0.19
CA TYR A 219 10.69 -12.13 -0.29
C TYR A 219 9.18 -12.40 -0.19
N LEU A 220 8.76 -13.66 -0.38
CA LEU A 220 7.37 -14.05 -0.14
C LEU A 220 7.02 -13.92 1.35
N ILE A 221 7.89 -14.38 2.25
CA ILE A 221 7.73 -14.26 3.70
C ILE A 221 7.65 -12.79 4.10
N LEU A 222 8.54 -11.95 3.58
CA LEU A 222 8.61 -10.53 3.87
C LEU A 222 7.29 -9.80 3.58
N GLN A 223 6.62 -10.11 2.47
CA GLN A 223 5.34 -9.49 2.09
C GLN A 223 4.26 -9.66 3.15
N TYR A 224 4.20 -10.83 3.77
CA TYR A 224 3.20 -11.14 4.80
C TYR A 224 3.67 -10.76 6.20
N ALA A 225 4.98 -10.71 6.45
CA ALA A 225 5.57 -10.38 7.75
C ALA A 225 5.58 -8.86 8.04
N ASN A 226 5.85 -8.03 7.02
CA ASN A 226 5.96 -6.58 7.19
C ASN A 226 4.72 -5.92 7.80
N PRO A 227 3.48 -6.28 7.43
CA PRO A 227 2.29 -5.72 8.09
C PRO A 227 2.26 -5.96 9.60
N VAL A 228 2.72 -7.13 10.08
CA VAL A 228 2.85 -7.42 11.52
C VAL A 228 3.91 -6.51 12.14
N ARG A 229 5.11 -6.48 11.57
CA ARG A 229 6.19 -5.62 12.05
C ARG A 229 5.74 -4.17 12.19
N ASN A 230 5.15 -3.62 11.14
CA ASN A 230 4.74 -2.21 11.11
C ASN A 230 3.68 -1.91 12.16
N GLN A 231 2.66 -2.76 12.29
CA GLN A 231 1.62 -2.54 13.28
C GLN A 231 2.13 -2.64 14.73
N TYR A 232 3.03 -3.59 15.01
CA TYR A 232 3.61 -3.73 16.35
C TYR A 232 4.66 -2.67 16.66
N ARG A 233 5.40 -2.14 15.66
CA ARG A 233 6.22 -0.93 15.83
C ARG A 233 5.36 0.27 16.23
N LEU A 234 4.23 0.50 15.55
CA LEU A 234 3.29 1.55 15.93
C LEU A 234 2.76 1.39 17.35
N LYS A 235 2.37 0.17 17.75
CA LYS A 235 1.91 -0.12 19.11
C LYS A 235 2.98 0.15 20.17
N ALA A 236 4.24 -0.07 19.83
CA ALA A 236 5.38 0.21 20.69
C ALA A 236 5.83 1.69 20.67
N GLY A 237 5.13 2.56 19.93
CA GLY A 237 5.50 3.98 19.79
C GLY A 237 6.78 4.22 18.98
N LEU A 238 7.21 3.22 18.20
CA LEU A 238 8.41 3.32 17.37
C LEU A 238 8.07 3.94 16.01
N GLU A 239 9.05 4.60 15.41
CA GLU A 239 8.93 5.11 14.03
C GLU A 239 8.80 3.94 13.05
N LEU A 240 8.07 4.19 11.96
CA LEU A 240 7.81 3.24 10.88
C LEU A 240 8.98 3.14 9.90
#